data_e4f1734cef5b4f84bc3009c7e344885e
#
_entry.id   e4f1734cef5b4f84bc3009c7e344885e
#
_cell.length_a   1.000
_cell.length_b   1.000
_cell.length_c   1.000
_cell.angle_alpha   90.00
_cell.angle_beta   90.00
_cell.angle_gamma   90.00
#
_symmetry.space_group_name_H-M   'P 1'
#
loop_
_entity.id
_entity.type
_entity.pdbx_description
1 polymer ?
#
loop_
_entity_poly.entity_id
_entity_poly.type
_entity_poly.pdbx_seq_one_letter_code
_entity_poly.pdbx_strand_id
1 'polypeptide(L)'
;MSDTTITIKRSTPKETPEQRARKRLIQFIASGVVLVLYILLAAFVQTKNPQGAFILLIGLGFGYILQRSRFCFTASMRDPVLTGSTLLTKAVIIALAISSVGYMALQMKATGLGLEKLGTDALKSVTQLPGHVRDAGVHTVLGGFLFGIGAVIAGGCASGTFMRMGEGFVQQWIVFIFFIIGSVIGMAVLPAIKSVPFLYQATPVYLPKLLGGWIPAIIFQFGMLFILYIIADIYGKKKSGEL
;
A
#
# COMPACT_ATOMS: atom_id res chain seq x y z
N MET A 1 43.62 7.04 16.18
CA MET A 1 42.99 5.79 15.80
C MET A 1 42.51 5.99 14.35
N SER A 2 43.17 5.32 13.42
CA SER A 2 43.04 5.54 11.97
C SER A 2 41.73 4.92 11.45
N ASP A 3 40.88 5.77 10.87
CA ASP A 3 39.68 5.37 10.13
C ASP A 3 40.07 4.59 8.88
N THR A 4 39.95 3.28 8.93
CA THR A 4 40.07 2.42 7.76
C THR A 4 38.69 2.33 7.10
N THR A 5 38.35 3.34 6.31
CA THR A 5 37.16 3.32 5.43
C THR A 5 37.42 2.29 4.34
N ILE A 6 36.91 1.06 4.51
CA ILE A 6 36.93 0.03 3.46
C ILE A 6 35.97 0.46 2.36
N THR A 7 36.49 1.17 1.36
CA THR A 7 35.78 1.49 0.13
C THR A 7 35.71 0.21 -0.71
N ILE A 8 34.65 -0.56 -0.59
CA ILE A 8 34.37 -1.71 -1.48
C ILE A 8 34.07 -1.13 -2.87
N LYS A 9 35.10 -0.95 -3.67
CA LYS A 9 35.00 -0.60 -5.07
C LYS A 9 34.44 -1.82 -5.82
N ARG A 10 33.11 -1.87 -5.96
CA ARG A 10 32.47 -2.86 -6.85
C ARG A 10 33.00 -2.60 -8.26
N SER A 11 33.93 -3.40 -8.71
CA SER A 11 34.38 -3.44 -10.10
C SER A 11 33.24 -4.02 -10.95
N THR A 12 32.31 -3.18 -11.38
CA THR A 12 31.41 -3.53 -12.47
C THR A 12 32.29 -3.75 -13.72
N PRO A 13 32.22 -4.92 -14.37
CA PRO A 13 32.94 -5.15 -15.61
C PRO A 13 32.59 -4.01 -16.58
N LYS A 14 33.60 -3.39 -17.16
CA LYS A 14 33.39 -2.32 -18.17
C LYS A 14 32.72 -2.97 -19.39
N GLU A 15 31.41 -2.85 -19.48
CA GLU A 15 30.64 -3.33 -20.63
C GLU A 15 31.12 -2.60 -21.89
N THR A 16 31.43 -3.36 -22.94
CA THR A 16 31.77 -2.81 -24.24
C THR A 16 30.58 -2.02 -24.82
N PRO A 17 30.85 -0.98 -25.66
CA PRO A 17 29.78 -0.15 -26.22
C PRO A 17 28.77 -0.99 -27.03
N GLU A 18 29.20 -2.07 -27.68
CA GLU A 18 28.34 -3.00 -28.40
C GLU A 18 27.38 -3.79 -27.46
N GLN A 19 27.86 -4.23 -26.31
CA GLN A 19 27.01 -4.92 -25.31
C GLN A 19 25.95 -3.98 -24.75
N ARG A 20 26.27 -2.70 -24.56
CA ARG A 20 25.28 -1.69 -24.13
C ARG A 20 24.24 -1.42 -25.21
N ALA A 21 24.64 -1.34 -26.48
CA ALA A 21 23.70 -1.17 -27.60
C ALA A 21 22.75 -2.35 -27.72
N ARG A 22 23.28 -3.57 -27.65
CA ARG A 22 22.47 -4.82 -27.69
C ARG A 22 21.50 -4.91 -26.51
N LYS A 23 21.93 -4.57 -25.29
CA LYS A 23 21.04 -4.55 -24.12
C LYS A 23 19.91 -3.52 -24.27
N ARG A 24 20.22 -2.32 -24.80
CA ARG A 24 19.20 -1.30 -25.08
C ARG A 24 18.20 -1.81 -26.12
N LEU A 25 18.66 -2.42 -27.18
CA LEU A 25 17.79 -2.96 -28.23
C LEU A 25 16.84 -4.03 -27.65
N ILE A 26 17.36 -4.97 -26.85
CA ILE A 26 16.55 -6.00 -26.19
C ILE A 26 15.53 -5.35 -25.24
N GLN A 27 15.91 -4.32 -24.50
CA GLN A 27 14.97 -3.59 -23.61
C GLN A 27 13.87 -2.88 -24.40
N PHE A 28 14.21 -2.25 -25.53
CA PHE A 28 13.19 -1.63 -26.40
C PHE A 28 12.24 -2.64 -27.01
N ILE A 29 12.74 -3.78 -27.47
CA ILE A 29 11.90 -4.86 -28.00
C ILE A 29 11.00 -5.43 -26.89
N ALA A 30 11.56 -5.73 -25.73
CA ALA A 30 10.80 -6.24 -24.58
C ALA A 30 9.72 -5.27 -24.13
N SER A 31 10.02 -3.96 -24.06
CA SER A 31 9.03 -2.95 -23.69
C SER A 31 7.93 -2.83 -24.76
N GLY A 32 8.28 -2.94 -26.04
CA GLY A 32 7.32 -2.96 -27.15
C GLY A 32 6.37 -4.17 -27.08
N VAL A 33 6.90 -5.35 -26.82
CA VAL A 33 6.11 -6.57 -26.63
C VAL A 33 5.14 -6.46 -25.47
N VAL A 34 5.60 -5.95 -24.30
CA VAL A 34 4.75 -5.75 -23.13
C VAL A 34 3.64 -4.75 -23.43
N LEU A 35 3.95 -3.67 -24.16
CA LEU A 35 2.97 -2.65 -24.52
C LEU A 35 1.91 -3.22 -25.47
N VAL A 36 2.30 -4.02 -26.48
CA VAL A 36 1.38 -4.70 -27.38
C VAL A 36 0.49 -5.68 -26.62
N LEU A 37 1.06 -6.50 -25.74
CA LEU A 37 0.29 -7.42 -24.89
C LEU A 37 -0.71 -6.66 -24.01
N TYR A 38 -0.32 -5.52 -23.47
CA TYR A 38 -1.22 -4.68 -22.67
C TYR A 38 -2.37 -4.13 -23.51
N ILE A 39 -2.12 -3.64 -24.73
CA ILE A 39 -3.15 -3.15 -25.64
C ILE A 39 -4.11 -4.28 -26.04
N LEU A 40 -3.59 -5.46 -26.35
CA LEU A 40 -4.41 -6.64 -26.67
C LEU A 40 -5.30 -7.04 -25.47
N LEU A 41 -4.73 -7.04 -24.27
CA LEU A 41 -5.48 -7.31 -23.04
C LEU A 41 -6.57 -6.27 -22.82
N ALA A 42 -6.26 -4.99 -23.00
CA ALA A 42 -7.22 -3.91 -22.86
C ALA A 42 -8.36 -4.02 -23.88
N ALA A 43 -8.05 -4.34 -25.14
CA ALA A 43 -9.04 -4.57 -26.18
C ALA A 43 -9.92 -5.79 -25.86
N PHE A 44 -9.33 -6.89 -25.40
CA PHE A 44 -10.07 -8.08 -24.99
C PHE A 44 -11.00 -7.82 -23.80
N VAL A 45 -10.55 -7.07 -22.80
CA VAL A 45 -11.37 -6.71 -21.64
C VAL A 45 -12.47 -5.73 -22.02
N GLN A 46 -12.21 -4.80 -22.95
CA GLN A 46 -13.20 -3.85 -23.45
C GLN A 46 -14.38 -4.54 -24.14
N THR A 47 -14.14 -5.64 -24.86
CA THR A 47 -15.21 -6.42 -25.51
C THR A 47 -16.16 -7.08 -24.50
N LYS A 48 -15.66 -7.40 -23.31
CA LYS A 48 -16.43 -8.05 -22.21
C LYS A 48 -17.06 -7.05 -21.26
N ASN A 49 -16.31 -5.98 -20.91
CA ASN A 49 -16.73 -4.95 -19.95
C ASN A 49 -16.12 -3.60 -20.35
N PRO A 50 -16.91 -2.62 -20.81
CA PRO A 50 -16.39 -1.31 -21.22
C PRO A 50 -15.72 -0.55 -20.06
N GLN A 51 -16.11 -0.78 -18.80
CA GLN A 51 -15.47 -0.22 -17.63
C GLN A 51 -14.10 -0.85 -17.32
N GLY A 52 -13.84 -2.07 -17.77
CA GLY A 52 -12.61 -2.80 -17.50
C GLY A 52 -11.38 -2.17 -18.16
N ALA A 53 -11.50 -1.64 -19.36
CA ALA A 53 -10.41 -0.95 -20.05
C ALA A 53 -9.99 0.33 -19.32
N PHE A 54 -10.95 1.08 -18.76
CA PHE A 54 -10.66 2.28 -17.95
C PHE A 54 -9.95 1.93 -16.66
N ILE A 55 -10.35 0.85 -15.99
CA ILE A 55 -9.69 0.35 -14.77
C ILE A 55 -8.25 -0.08 -15.07
N LEU A 56 -8.00 -0.75 -16.22
CA LEU A 56 -6.66 -1.12 -16.63
C LEU A 56 -5.77 0.11 -16.85
N LEU A 57 -6.29 1.14 -17.51
CA LEU A 57 -5.55 2.38 -17.75
C LEU A 57 -5.17 3.09 -16.44
N ILE A 58 -6.11 3.16 -15.48
CA ILE A 58 -5.82 3.68 -14.14
C ILE A 58 -4.76 2.81 -13.45
N GLY A 59 -4.86 1.47 -13.56
CA GLY A 59 -3.90 0.54 -13.01
C GLY A 59 -2.49 0.74 -13.55
N LEU A 60 -2.35 1.00 -14.85
CA LEU A 60 -1.06 1.31 -15.48
C LEU A 60 -0.47 2.61 -14.92
N GLY A 61 -1.27 3.67 -14.83
CA GLY A 61 -0.86 4.94 -14.26
C GLY A 61 -0.42 4.79 -12.81
N PHE A 62 -1.19 4.05 -12.03
CA PHE A 62 -0.89 3.77 -10.62
C PHE A 62 0.42 2.96 -10.47
N GLY A 63 0.62 1.93 -11.30
CA GLY A 63 1.85 1.15 -11.33
C GLY A 63 3.07 1.99 -11.68
N TYR A 64 2.96 2.89 -12.65
CA TYR A 64 4.03 3.84 -13.02
C TYR A 64 4.38 4.79 -11.87
N ILE A 65 3.37 5.34 -11.19
CA ILE A 65 3.58 6.25 -10.04
C ILE A 65 4.26 5.50 -8.90
N LEU A 66 3.82 4.30 -8.55
CA LEU A 66 4.41 3.48 -7.50
C LEU A 66 5.87 3.13 -7.80
N GLN A 67 6.17 2.76 -9.06
CA GLN A 67 7.52 2.46 -9.51
C GLN A 67 8.42 3.70 -9.42
N ARG A 68 7.94 4.85 -9.87
CA ARG A 68 8.72 6.09 -9.89
C ARG A 68 9.00 6.64 -8.50
N SER A 69 8.02 6.55 -7.61
CA SER A 69 8.14 7.02 -6.23
C SER A 69 8.89 6.06 -5.31
N ARG A 70 9.11 4.81 -5.75
CA ARG A 70 9.63 3.71 -4.91
C ARG A 70 8.86 3.55 -3.60
N PHE A 71 7.55 3.77 -3.69
CA PHE A 71 6.68 3.75 -2.54
C PHE A 71 6.50 2.33 -2.01
N CYS A 72 6.89 2.10 -0.75
CA CYS A 72 6.71 0.82 -0.08
C CYS A 72 6.28 1.07 1.37
N PHE A 73 5.11 0.55 1.73
CA PHE A 73 4.56 0.71 3.08
C PHE A 73 5.45 0.07 4.15
N THR A 74 6.00 -1.13 3.89
CA THR A 74 6.94 -1.77 4.81
C THR A 74 8.22 -0.96 4.99
N ALA A 75 8.75 -0.36 3.92
CA ALA A 75 9.93 0.48 4.01
C ALA A 75 9.66 1.73 4.85
N SER A 76 8.46 2.32 4.77
CA SER A 76 8.11 3.50 5.58
C SER A 76 8.13 3.23 7.11
N MET A 77 7.89 2.00 7.52
CA MET A 77 7.97 1.60 8.93
C MET A 77 9.36 1.12 9.34
N ARG A 78 10.07 0.47 8.43
CA ARG A 78 11.40 -0.11 8.67
C ARG A 78 12.51 0.94 8.63
N ASP A 79 12.48 1.84 7.65
CA ASP A 79 13.58 2.77 7.38
C ASP A 79 13.86 3.76 8.53
N PRO A 80 12.86 4.28 9.27
CA PRO A 80 13.12 5.07 10.47
C PRO A 80 13.97 4.34 11.50
N VAL A 81 13.73 3.05 11.68
CA VAL A 81 14.45 2.22 12.65
C VAL A 81 15.87 1.89 12.17
N LEU A 82 16.00 1.46 10.89
CA LEU A 82 17.28 1.00 10.35
C LEU A 82 18.20 2.14 9.92
N THR A 83 17.68 3.12 9.20
CA THR A 83 18.46 4.20 8.58
C THR A 83 18.27 5.56 9.25
N GLY A 84 17.21 5.72 10.06
CA GLY A 84 16.81 7.00 10.64
C GLY A 84 16.06 7.92 9.69
N SER A 85 15.89 7.52 8.42
CA SER A 85 15.17 8.33 7.44
C SER A 85 13.66 8.22 7.64
N THR A 86 12.99 9.33 7.95
CA THR A 86 11.54 9.43 8.14
C THR A 86 10.81 10.01 6.94
N LEU A 87 11.51 10.27 5.84
CA LEU A 87 10.94 10.92 4.67
C LEU A 87 9.79 10.11 4.07
N LEU A 88 9.98 8.80 3.93
CA LEU A 88 8.95 7.90 3.38
C LEU A 88 7.78 7.75 4.35
N THR A 89 8.02 7.73 5.64
CA THR A 89 6.99 7.67 6.69
C THR A 89 6.08 8.90 6.63
N LYS A 90 6.66 10.09 6.52
CA LYS A 90 5.90 11.34 6.34
C LYS A 90 5.08 11.34 5.07
N ALA A 91 5.67 10.85 3.96
CA ALA A 91 4.95 10.74 2.68
C ALA A 91 3.74 9.79 2.77
N VAL A 92 3.87 8.67 3.49
CA VAL A 92 2.75 7.74 3.74
C VAL A 92 1.65 8.40 4.57
N ILE A 93 1.99 9.13 5.62
CA ILE A 93 1.01 9.82 6.47
C ILE A 93 0.22 10.85 5.64
N ILE A 94 0.90 11.63 4.80
CA ILE A 94 0.25 12.60 3.91
C ILE A 94 -0.65 11.88 2.89
N ALA A 95 -0.18 10.79 2.30
CA ALA A 95 -0.98 10.00 1.36
C ALA A 95 -2.25 9.43 2.02
N LEU A 96 -2.14 8.95 3.27
CA LEU A 96 -3.30 8.50 4.05
C LEU A 96 -4.28 9.64 4.36
N ALA A 97 -3.78 10.85 4.64
CA ALA A 97 -4.62 12.01 4.87
C ALA A 97 -5.41 12.37 3.59
N ILE A 98 -4.75 12.44 2.44
CA ILE A 98 -5.41 12.73 1.15
C ILE A 98 -6.41 11.62 0.79
N SER A 99 -6.03 10.35 0.96
CA SER A 99 -6.92 9.21 0.68
C SER A 99 -8.16 9.20 1.56
N SER A 100 -8.03 9.57 2.85
CA SER A 100 -9.17 9.63 3.76
C SER A 100 -10.17 10.72 3.36
N VAL A 101 -9.70 11.88 2.87
CA VAL A 101 -10.57 12.92 2.31
C VAL A 101 -11.32 12.40 1.08
N GLY A 102 -10.61 11.78 0.14
CA GLY A 102 -11.21 11.22 -1.07
C GLY A 102 -12.24 10.14 -0.77
N TYR A 103 -11.92 9.23 0.15
CA TYR A 103 -12.84 8.18 0.57
C TYR A 103 -14.10 8.73 1.25
N MET A 104 -13.93 9.73 2.11
CA MET A 104 -15.03 10.41 2.76
C MET A 104 -15.96 11.11 1.75
N ALA A 105 -15.39 11.80 0.77
CA ALA A 105 -16.17 12.47 -0.29
C ALA A 105 -16.99 11.43 -1.11
N LEU A 106 -16.41 10.28 -1.41
CA LEU A 106 -17.12 9.18 -2.09
C LEU A 106 -18.23 8.60 -1.24
N GLN A 107 -18.02 8.42 0.06
CA GLN A 107 -19.04 7.94 0.97
C GLN A 107 -20.21 8.93 1.10
N MET A 108 -19.92 10.21 1.23
CA MET A 108 -20.94 11.26 1.28
C MET A 108 -21.79 11.28 0.00
N LYS A 109 -21.17 11.14 -1.17
CA LYS A 109 -21.89 11.04 -2.45
C LYS A 109 -22.75 9.78 -2.52
N ALA A 110 -22.25 8.65 -2.07
CA ALA A 110 -22.95 7.37 -2.12
C ALA A 110 -24.16 7.31 -1.15
N THR A 111 -24.08 8.00 -0.03
CA THR A 111 -25.19 8.06 0.95
C THR A 111 -26.22 9.15 0.63
N GLY A 112 -26.03 9.95 -0.44
CA GLY A 112 -26.92 11.07 -0.78
C GLY A 112 -26.94 12.17 0.29
N LEU A 113 -26.00 12.13 1.24
CA LEU A 113 -25.87 13.17 2.26
C LEU A 113 -25.15 14.38 1.66
N GLY A 114 -25.91 15.45 1.43
CA GLY A 114 -25.29 16.77 1.27
C GLY A 114 -24.61 17.21 2.58
N LEU A 115 -23.67 18.15 2.46
CA LEU A 115 -22.96 18.75 3.60
C LEU A 115 -23.89 19.26 4.73
N GLU A 116 -25.14 19.58 4.38
CA GLU A 116 -26.16 20.12 5.28
C GLU A 116 -26.70 19.09 6.30
N LYS A 117 -26.60 17.79 6.00
CA LYS A 117 -27.10 16.70 6.87
C LYS A 117 -26.00 15.97 7.65
N LEU A 118 -24.85 16.61 7.81
CA LEU A 118 -23.67 15.99 8.41
C LEU A 118 -23.80 15.71 9.93
N GLY A 119 -24.80 16.28 10.59
CA GLY A 119 -24.89 16.27 12.05
C GLY A 119 -25.62 15.07 12.66
N THR A 120 -26.84 14.79 12.26
CA THR A 120 -27.71 13.87 13.01
C THR A 120 -28.27 12.70 12.21
N ASP A 121 -28.53 12.87 10.91
CA ASP A 121 -29.19 11.83 10.09
C ASP A 121 -28.19 10.85 9.46
N ALA A 122 -26.88 11.17 9.47
CA ALA A 122 -25.81 10.31 9.00
C ALA A 122 -25.72 8.99 9.81
N LEU A 123 -26.20 8.99 11.04
CA LEU A 123 -26.15 7.81 11.92
C LEU A 123 -27.14 6.73 11.49
N LYS A 124 -28.27 7.10 10.86
CA LYS A 124 -29.31 6.15 10.42
C LYS A 124 -29.00 5.47 9.09
N SER A 125 -28.23 6.11 8.22
CA SER A 125 -27.88 5.57 6.88
C SER A 125 -26.61 4.73 6.85
N VAL A 126 -25.91 4.59 7.97
CA VAL A 126 -24.65 3.84 8.12
C VAL A 126 -24.78 2.35 7.81
N THR A 127 -26.00 1.79 7.88
CA THR A 127 -26.24 0.37 7.62
C THR A 127 -26.16 -0.01 6.13
N GLN A 128 -26.19 0.95 5.22
CA GLN A 128 -26.20 0.73 3.75
C GLN A 128 -24.98 1.34 3.01
N LEU A 129 -23.89 1.57 3.70
CA LEU A 129 -22.68 2.12 3.06
C LEU A 129 -22.08 1.15 2.04
N PRO A 130 -21.73 1.61 0.82
CA PRO A 130 -20.93 0.84 -0.11
C PRO A 130 -19.49 0.78 0.40
N GLY A 131 -19.21 -0.22 1.17
CA GLY A 131 -17.92 -0.48 1.77
C GLY A 131 -18.11 -1.36 2.99
N HIS A 132 -17.65 -2.60 2.91
CA HIS A 132 -17.66 -3.50 4.05
C HIS A 132 -16.74 -2.92 5.15
N VAL A 133 -17.35 -2.38 6.19
CA VAL A 133 -16.64 -2.19 7.46
C VAL A 133 -16.34 -3.59 7.99
N ARG A 134 -15.09 -3.99 7.88
CA ARG A 134 -14.64 -5.29 8.37
C ARG A 134 -14.62 -5.30 9.89
N ASP A 135 -15.07 -6.40 10.45
CA ASP A 135 -15.01 -6.62 11.88
C ASP A 135 -13.54 -6.62 12.34
N ALA A 136 -13.23 -5.80 13.34
CA ALA A 136 -11.92 -5.78 13.98
C ALA A 136 -11.97 -6.64 15.24
N GLY A 137 -11.10 -7.64 15.33
CA GLY A 137 -11.04 -8.57 16.44
C GLY A 137 -9.62 -9.13 16.64
N VAL A 138 -9.49 -10.10 17.52
CA VAL A 138 -8.21 -10.77 17.83
C VAL A 138 -7.56 -11.36 16.57
N HIS A 139 -8.36 -11.91 15.66
CA HIS A 139 -7.88 -12.43 14.37
C HIS A 139 -7.20 -11.35 13.52
N THR A 140 -7.67 -10.10 13.57
CA THR A 140 -7.05 -8.98 12.84
C THR A 140 -5.67 -8.64 13.39
N VAL A 141 -5.52 -8.67 14.72
CA VAL A 141 -4.23 -8.43 15.38
C VAL A 141 -3.23 -9.53 15.03
N LEU A 142 -3.65 -10.79 15.13
CA LEU A 142 -2.81 -11.94 14.75
C LEU A 142 -2.43 -11.90 13.27
N GLY A 143 -3.39 -11.60 12.38
CA GLY A 143 -3.15 -11.44 10.95
C GLY A 143 -2.18 -10.31 10.64
N GLY A 144 -2.32 -9.17 11.32
CA GLY A 144 -1.42 -8.04 11.19
C GLY A 144 0.01 -8.36 11.65
N PHE A 145 0.15 -9.10 12.73
CA PHE A 145 1.45 -9.55 13.24
C PHE A 145 2.14 -10.52 12.28
N LEU A 146 1.43 -11.54 11.80
CA LEU A 146 1.93 -12.48 10.79
C LEU A 146 2.29 -11.77 9.47
N PHE A 147 1.45 -10.84 9.05
CA PHE A 147 1.73 -10.02 7.86
C PHE A 147 3.00 -9.19 8.04
N GLY A 148 3.21 -8.59 9.21
CA GLY A 148 4.41 -7.81 9.52
C GLY A 148 5.69 -8.65 9.44
N ILE A 149 5.69 -9.83 10.03
CA ILE A 149 6.82 -10.79 9.95
C ILE A 149 7.07 -11.18 8.49
N GLY A 150 6.01 -11.58 7.78
CA GLY A 150 6.11 -11.95 6.37
C GLY A 150 6.66 -10.84 5.49
N ALA A 151 6.22 -9.59 5.70
CA ALA A 151 6.67 -8.43 4.94
C ALA A 151 8.15 -8.09 5.18
N VAL A 152 8.66 -8.33 6.38
CA VAL A 152 10.09 -8.15 6.70
C VAL A 152 10.92 -9.23 6.02
N ILE A 153 10.51 -10.50 6.09
CA ILE A 153 11.21 -11.63 5.44
C ILE A 153 11.20 -11.48 3.91
N ALA A 154 10.06 -11.10 3.34
CA ALA A 154 9.90 -10.86 1.90
C ALA A 154 10.69 -9.62 1.40
N GLY A 155 11.09 -8.75 2.32
CA GLY A 155 11.79 -7.49 2.01
C GLY A 155 10.88 -6.39 1.49
N GLY A 156 9.55 -6.53 1.57
CA GLY A 156 8.58 -5.52 1.16
C GLY A 156 7.13 -5.97 1.31
N CYS A 157 6.21 -5.02 1.29
CA CYS A 157 4.78 -5.32 1.17
C CYS A 157 4.41 -5.69 -0.27
N ALA A 158 3.14 -5.98 -0.54
CA ALA A 158 2.69 -6.34 -1.89
C ALA A 158 3.12 -5.31 -2.95
N SER A 159 2.94 -4.00 -2.70
CA SER A 159 3.37 -2.95 -3.64
C SER A 159 4.89 -2.94 -3.85
N GLY A 160 5.68 -3.12 -2.79
CA GLY A 160 7.13 -3.23 -2.88
C GLY A 160 7.59 -4.47 -3.64
N THR A 161 6.88 -5.59 -3.51
CA THR A 161 7.14 -6.83 -4.25
C THR A 161 6.88 -6.62 -5.74
N PHE A 162 5.72 -6.05 -6.14
CA PHE A 162 5.40 -5.76 -7.54
C PHE A 162 6.39 -4.78 -8.18
N MET A 163 6.77 -3.74 -7.45
CA MET A 163 7.75 -2.77 -7.91
C MET A 163 9.09 -3.45 -8.23
N ARG A 164 9.61 -4.27 -7.32
CA ARG A 164 10.88 -4.99 -7.51
C ARG A 164 10.81 -6.09 -8.56
N MET A 165 9.63 -6.73 -8.72
CA MET A 165 9.40 -7.64 -9.85
C MET A 165 9.55 -6.90 -11.18
N GLY A 166 8.99 -5.70 -11.30
CA GLY A 166 9.16 -4.83 -12.47
C GLY A 166 10.61 -4.36 -12.69
N GLU A 167 11.40 -4.25 -11.63
CA GLU A 167 12.85 -3.98 -11.70
C GLU A 167 13.69 -5.21 -12.10
N GLY A 168 13.07 -6.41 -12.19
CA GLY A 168 13.74 -7.63 -12.61
C GLY A 168 14.37 -8.46 -11.48
N PHE A 169 14.00 -8.22 -10.22
CA PHE A 169 14.46 -9.04 -9.10
C PHE A 169 13.77 -10.41 -9.09
N VAL A 170 14.49 -11.46 -9.46
CA VAL A 170 13.97 -12.84 -9.55
C VAL A 170 13.45 -13.35 -8.20
N GLN A 171 14.08 -12.96 -7.09
CA GLN A 171 13.63 -13.31 -5.75
C GLN A 171 12.18 -12.91 -5.49
N GLN A 172 11.75 -11.78 -6.03
CA GLN A 172 10.39 -11.27 -5.79
C GLN A 172 9.31 -12.09 -6.52
N TRP A 173 9.67 -12.80 -7.59
CA TRP A 173 8.74 -13.73 -8.25
C TRP A 173 8.41 -14.92 -7.34
N ILE A 174 9.40 -15.44 -6.62
CA ILE A 174 9.20 -16.50 -5.63
C ILE A 174 8.30 -16.02 -4.50
N VAL A 175 8.58 -14.81 -3.96
CA VAL A 175 7.75 -14.18 -2.93
C VAL A 175 6.31 -14.02 -3.41
N PHE A 176 6.10 -13.63 -4.67
CA PHE A 176 4.77 -13.45 -5.24
C PHE A 176 3.97 -14.76 -5.33
N ILE A 177 4.62 -15.86 -5.73
CA ILE A 177 3.99 -17.19 -5.76
C ILE A 177 3.52 -17.58 -4.35
N PHE A 178 4.39 -17.43 -3.35
CA PHE A 178 4.02 -17.73 -1.95
C PHE A 178 2.95 -16.78 -1.41
N PHE A 179 2.93 -15.53 -1.86
CA PHE A 179 1.87 -14.58 -1.52
C PHE A 179 0.50 -15.04 -2.05
N ILE A 180 0.43 -15.55 -3.29
CA ILE A 180 -0.80 -16.10 -3.87
C ILE A 180 -1.24 -17.32 -3.07
N ILE A 181 -0.34 -18.28 -2.82
CA ILE A 181 -0.65 -19.50 -2.06
C ILE A 181 -1.14 -19.16 -0.66
N GLY A 182 -0.44 -18.25 0.03
CA GLY A 182 -0.82 -17.80 1.37
C GLY A 182 -2.19 -17.11 1.40
N SER A 183 -2.52 -16.32 0.37
CA SER A 183 -3.83 -15.67 0.24
C SER A 183 -4.95 -16.68 0.06
N VAL A 184 -4.75 -17.72 -0.77
CA VAL A 184 -5.72 -18.79 -0.98
C VAL A 184 -5.94 -19.58 0.30
N ILE A 185 -4.86 -19.97 1.00
CA ILE A 185 -4.95 -20.66 2.29
C ILE A 185 -5.67 -19.79 3.33
N GLY A 186 -5.35 -18.49 3.40
CA GLY A 186 -6.01 -17.55 4.30
C GLY A 186 -7.51 -17.45 4.05
N MET A 187 -7.94 -17.44 2.79
CA MET A 187 -9.37 -17.49 2.45
C MET A 187 -10.04 -18.80 2.82
N ALA A 188 -9.35 -19.93 2.64
CA ALA A 188 -9.88 -21.26 3.00
C ALA A 188 -10.00 -21.46 4.52
N VAL A 189 -9.09 -20.89 5.30
CA VAL A 189 -9.08 -20.96 6.77
C VAL A 189 -10.05 -19.97 7.42
N LEU A 190 -10.43 -18.90 6.73
CA LEU A 190 -11.31 -17.87 7.27
C LEU A 190 -12.65 -18.39 7.83
N PRO A 191 -13.38 -19.34 7.20
CA PRO A 191 -14.60 -19.92 7.76
C PRO A 191 -14.36 -20.66 9.07
N ALA A 192 -13.23 -21.39 9.17
CA ALA A 192 -12.84 -22.10 10.38
C ALA A 192 -12.51 -21.14 11.54
N ILE A 193 -11.87 -20.02 11.25
CA ILE A 193 -11.60 -18.96 12.25
C ILE A 193 -12.91 -18.33 12.71
N LYS A 194 -13.89 -18.17 11.81
CA LYS A 194 -15.22 -17.64 12.16
C LYS A 194 -16.03 -18.56 13.08
N SER A 195 -15.79 -19.87 13.05
CA SER A 195 -16.46 -20.83 13.92
C SER A 195 -15.94 -20.83 15.36
N VAL A 196 -14.79 -20.20 15.63
CA VAL A 196 -14.22 -20.09 16.97
C VAL A 196 -14.62 -18.75 17.60
N PRO A 197 -15.58 -18.74 18.56
CA PRO A 197 -16.15 -17.50 19.09
C PRO A 197 -15.12 -16.60 19.80
N PHE A 198 -14.05 -17.17 20.35
CA PHE A 198 -12.98 -16.40 21.01
C PHE A 198 -12.12 -15.61 20.00
N LEU A 199 -11.84 -16.17 18.82
CA LEU A 199 -11.05 -15.48 17.79
C LEU A 199 -11.88 -14.47 17.00
N TYR A 200 -13.18 -14.71 16.85
CA TYR A 200 -14.07 -13.89 16.03
C TYR A 200 -15.06 -13.07 16.85
N GLN A 201 -14.77 -12.76 18.11
CA GLN A 201 -15.48 -11.70 18.84
C GLN A 201 -15.13 -10.35 18.24
N ALA A 202 -15.73 -10.05 17.10
CA ALA A 202 -15.45 -8.87 16.35
C ALA A 202 -16.69 -8.02 16.26
N THR A 203 -16.62 -6.83 16.81
CA THR A 203 -17.61 -5.78 16.57
C THR A 203 -17.12 -4.89 15.42
N PRO A 204 -17.98 -4.58 14.44
CA PRO A 204 -17.62 -3.60 13.42
C PRO A 204 -17.37 -2.24 14.10
N VAL A 205 -16.11 -1.86 14.24
CA VAL A 205 -15.75 -0.56 14.82
C VAL A 205 -15.87 0.49 13.74
N TYR A 206 -16.98 1.20 13.76
CA TYR A 206 -17.19 2.33 12.85
C TYR A 206 -17.01 3.64 13.61
N LEU A 207 -15.94 4.35 13.30
CA LEU A 207 -15.52 5.56 14.01
C LEU A 207 -16.63 6.61 14.15
N PRO A 208 -17.40 6.97 13.10
CA PRO A 208 -18.49 7.95 13.22
C PRO A 208 -19.60 7.50 14.16
N LYS A 209 -19.86 6.18 14.28
CA LYS A 209 -20.84 5.64 15.23
C LYS A 209 -20.32 5.70 16.66
N LEU A 210 -19.02 5.47 16.86
CA LEU A 210 -18.38 5.50 18.17
C LEU A 210 -18.28 6.91 18.74
N LEU A 211 -18.00 7.91 17.87
CA LEU A 211 -17.80 9.31 18.24
C LEU A 211 -19.07 10.17 18.12
N GLY A 212 -20.23 9.57 17.76
CA GLY A 212 -21.52 10.27 17.69
C GLY A 212 -21.67 11.20 16.50
N GLY A 213 -20.82 11.12 15.46
CA GLY A 213 -20.97 11.92 14.25
C GLY A 213 -19.75 11.91 13.33
N TRP A 214 -19.94 12.42 12.12
CA TRP A 214 -18.88 12.51 11.12
C TRP A 214 -17.82 13.56 11.49
N ILE A 215 -18.22 14.70 12.03
CA ILE A 215 -17.31 15.81 12.37
C ILE A 215 -16.29 15.39 13.42
N PRO A 216 -16.67 14.83 14.59
CA PRO A 216 -15.70 14.38 15.57
C PRO A 216 -14.82 13.23 15.05
N ALA A 217 -15.33 12.35 14.18
CA ALA A 217 -14.54 11.29 13.57
C ALA A 217 -13.43 11.84 12.67
N ILE A 218 -13.73 12.88 11.89
CA ILE A 218 -12.78 13.56 11.02
C ILE A 218 -11.69 14.24 11.87
N ILE A 219 -12.08 14.99 12.87
CA ILE A 219 -11.13 15.69 13.77
C ILE A 219 -10.21 14.67 14.44
N PHE A 220 -10.75 13.56 14.93
CA PHE A 220 -9.98 12.49 15.54
C PHE A 220 -9.00 11.86 14.54
N GLN A 221 -9.46 11.53 13.32
CA GLN A 221 -8.63 10.93 12.28
C GLN A 221 -7.46 11.83 11.89
N PHE A 222 -7.73 13.11 11.59
CA PHE A 222 -6.68 14.06 11.21
C PHE A 222 -5.78 14.44 12.39
N GLY A 223 -6.33 14.55 13.59
CA GLY A 223 -5.56 14.75 14.82
C GLY A 223 -4.56 13.62 15.06
N MET A 224 -5.00 12.38 14.91
CA MET A 224 -4.13 11.20 15.03
C MET A 224 -3.02 11.20 13.96
N LEU A 225 -3.36 11.49 12.69
CA LEU A 225 -2.37 11.58 11.62
C LEU A 225 -1.37 12.71 11.84
N PHE A 226 -1.83 13.85 12.35
CA PHE A 226 -0.96 14.99 12.69
C PHE A 226 0.01 14.66 13.82
N ILE A 227 -0.47 13.98 14.87
CA ILE A 227 0.38 13.51 15.97
C ILE A 227 1.45 12.54 15.44
N LEU A 228 1.06 11.57 14.61
CA LEU A 228 2.00 10.63 13.99
C LEU A 228 3.03 11.34 13.11
N TYR A 229 2.62 12.38 12.40
CA TYR A 229 3.53 13.19 11.59
C TYR A 229 4.57 13.91 12.45
N ILE A 230 4.14 14.54 13.56
CA ILE A 230 5.05 15.21 14.50
C ILE A 230 6.03 14.21 15.13
N ILE A 231 5.55 13.05 15.57
CA ILE A 231 6.39 11.99 16.12
C ILE A 231 7.45 11.56 15.11
N ALA A 232 7.06 11.34 13.86
CA ALA A 232 7.98 10.98 12.78
C ALA A 232 9.00 12.10 12.51
N ASP A 233 8.60 13.37 12.58
CA ASP A 233 9.49 14.51 12.37
C ASP A 233 10.54 14.65 13.50
N ILE A 234 10.07 14.60 14.74
CA ILE A 234 10.96 14.67 15.92
C ILE A 234 11.95 13.50 15.93
N TYR A 235 11.46 12.29 15.65
CA TYR A 235 12.30 11.10 15.58
C TYR A 235 13.37 11.21 14.49
N GLY A 236 12.99 11.72 13.30
CA GLY A 236 13.92 11.95 12.20
C GLY A 236 15.01 12.95 12.57
N LYS A 237 14.65 14.10 13.13
CA LYS A 237 15.59 15.15 13.57
C LYS A 237 16.53 14.68 14.66
N LYS A 238 16.02 13.93 15.65
CA LYS A 238 16.85 13.36 16.72
C LYS A 238 17.91 12.40 16.19
N LYS A 239 17.57 11.61 15.16
CA LYS A 239 18.51 10.62 14.62
C LYS A 239 19.46 11.21 13.57
N SER A 240 19.11 12.32 12.91
CA SER A 240 20.00 13.07 12.01
C SER A 240 20.98 13.99 12.75
N GLY A 241 20.86 14.15 14.07
CA GLY A 241 21.76 15.01 14.85
C GLY A 241 21.44 16.50 14.74
N GLU A 242 20.24 16.86 14.29
CA GLU A 242 19.77 18.25 14.15
C GLU A 242 19.03 18.75 15.41
N LEU A 243 18.99 17.97 16.48
CA LEU A 243 18.41 18.32 17.81
C LEU A 243 19.46 18.21 18.89
#